data_db6655c9b82cc736fa48b23d8de4a38d
#
_entry.id   db6655c9b82cc736fa48b23d8de4a38d
#
_cell.length_a   1.000
_cell.length_b   1.000
_cell.length_c   1.000
_cell.angle_alpha   90.00
_cell.angle_beta   90.00
_cell.angle_gamma   90.00
#
_symmetry.space_group_name_H-M   'P 1'
#
loop_
_entity.id
_entity.type
_entity.pdbx_description
1 polymer ?
#
loop_
_entity_poly.entity_id
_entity_poly.type
_entity_poly.pdbx_seq_one_letter_code
_entity_poly.pdbx_strand_id
1 'polypeptide(L)' 'MMCVYFISSDQKLHYPIPCVNTDIFAEIEEKLYKEYPEYRETNNYFISNGKQILRFKTIGENNIGNGLPVILYIPS' A
#
# COMPACT_ATOMS: atom_id res chain seq x y z
N MET A 1 -11.13 6.07 12.06
CA MET A 1 -9.86 6.15 11.32
C MET A 1 -9.25 4.76 11.23
N MET A 2 -8.67 4.45 10.11
CA MET A 2 -8.01 3.16 9.88
C MET A 2 -6.58 3.40 9.41
N CYS A 3 -5.80 2.34 9.32
CA CYS A 3 -4.44 2.40 8.79
C CYS A 3 -4.25 1.38 7.68
N VAL A 4 -3.53 1.77 6.65
CA VAL A 4 -2.95 0.82 5.70
C VAL A 4 -1.55 0.50 6.20
N TYR A 5 -1.25 -0.78 6.35
CA TYR A 5 0.03 -1.22 6.85
C TYR A 5 0.85 -1.81 5.71
N PHE A 6 1.86 -1.07 5.27
CA PHE A 6 2.72 -1.50 4.17
C PHE A 6 3.85 -2.40 4.67
N ILE A 7 4.03 -3.53 4.01
CA ILE A 7 5.14 -4.45 4.28
C ILE A 7 5.74 -4.83 2.93
N SER A 8 7.05 -4.69 2.77
CA SER A 8 7.70 -5.19 1.55
C SER A 8 7.84 -6.71 1.61
N SER A 9 7.93 -7.34 0.43
CA SER A 9 8.03 -8.80 0.35
C SER A 9 9.29 -9.34 1.02
N ASP A 10 10.36 -8.54 1.10
CA ASP A 10 11.59 -8.90 1.81
C ASP A 10 11.53 -8.54 3.30
N GLN A 11 10.41 -7.98 3.75
CA GLN A 11 10.14 -7.58 5.13
C GLN A 11 11.06 -6.48 5.68
N LYS A 12 11.76 -5.76 4.81
CA LYS A 12 12.58 -4.62 5.24
C LYS A 12 11.79 -3.35 5.46
N LEU A 13 10.62 -3.25 4.84
CA LEU A 13 9.71 -2.11 5.01
C LEU A 13 8.56 -2.54 5.91
N HIS A 14 8.31 -1.75 6.94
CA HIS A 14 7.12 -1.87 7.80
C HIS A 14 6.65 -0.45 8.08
N TYR A 15 5.53 -0.04 7.45
CA TYR A 15 5.14 1.36 7.58
C TYR A 15 3.62 1.51 7.57
N PRO A 16 3.03 1.96 8.68
CA PRO A 16 1.58 2.22 8.74
C PRO A 16 1.28 3.64 8.28
N ILE A 17 0.22 3.82 7.51
CA ILE A 17 -0.24 5.13 7.10
C ILE A 17 -1.72 5.26 7.46
N PRO A 18 -2.10 6.25 8.27
CA PRO A 18 -3.51 6.47 8.59
C PRO A 18 -4.29 6.92 7.37
N CYS A 19 -5.51 6.44 7.23
CA CYS A 19 -6.35 6.73 6.09
C CYS A 19 -7.82 6.52 6.42
N VAL A 20 -8.68 6.80 5.45
CA VAL A 20 -10.11 6.48 5.51
C VAL A 20 -10.50 5.72 4.25
N ASN A 21 -11.66 5.06 4.29
CA ASN A 21 -12.11 4.19 3.19
C ASN A 21 -12.27 4.92 1.85
N THR A 22 -12.54 6.22 1.88
CA THR A 22 -12.73 7.00 0.67
C THR A 22 -11.43 7.53 0.07
N ASP A 23 -10.31 7.34 0.72
CA ASP A 23 -9.01 7.74 0.16
C ASP A 23 -8.68 6.85 -1.04
N ILE A 24 -8.15 7.46 -2.09
CA ILE A 24 -7.65 6.72 -3.26
C ILE A 24 -6.30 6.12 -2.91
N PHE A 25 -6.12 4.84 -3.24
CA PHE A 25 -4.89 4.13 -2.87
C PHE A 25 -3.64 4.85 -3.37
N ALA A 26 -3.66 5.40 -4.59
CA ALA A 26 -2.50 6.10 -5.15
C ALA A 26 -2.06 7.28 -4.28
N GLU A 27 -2.99 7.93 -3.59
CA GLU A 27 -2.66 9.03 -2.69
C GLU A 27 -1.95 8.54 -1.44
N ILE A 28 -2.37 7.39 -0.93
CA ILE A 28 -1.71 6.76 0.22
C ILE A 28 -0.32 6.23 -0.20
N GLU A 29 -0.24 5.65 -1.39
CA GLU A 29 1.01 5.20 -1.97
C GLU A 29 2.03 6.35 -2.08
N GLU A 30 1.56 7.52 -2.48
CA GLU A 30 2.42 8.71 -2.58
C GLU A 30 3.02 9.10 -1.24
N LYS A 31 2.26 8.97 -0.16
CA LYS A 31 2.78 9.22 1.20
C LYS A 31 3.88 8.23 1.56
N LEU A 32 3.73 6.97 1.15
CA LEU A 32 4.78 5.97 1.34
C LEU A 32 6.08 6.40 0.66
N TYR A 33 5.98 6.88 -0.58
CA TYR A 33 7.16 7.28 -1.35
C TYR A 33 7.83 8.54 -0.82
N LYS A 34 7.11 9.38 -0.11
CA LYS A 34 7.73 10.53 0.56
C LYS A 34 8.68 10.09 1.67
N GLU A 35 8.32 9.02 2.37
CA GLU A 35 9.17 8.48 3.44
C GLU A 35 10.25 7.54 2.90
N TYR A 36 9.94 6.81 1.83
CA TYR A 36 10.83 5.81 1.25
C TYR A 36 10.94 6.01 -0.26
N PRO A 37 11.62 7.10 -0.69
CA PRO A 37 11.65 7.46 -2.12
C PRO A 37 12.30 6.41 -3.01
N GLU A 38 13.10 5.52 -2.45
CA GLU A 38 13.72 4.45 -3.23
C GLU A 38 12.70 3.50 -3.86
N TYR A 39 11.49 3.42 -3.30
CA TYR A 39 10.45 2.55 -3.87
C TYR A 39 9.69 3.20 -5.02
N ARG A 40 9.76 4.52 -5.17
CA ARG A 40 9.03 5.24 -6.20
C ARG A 40 9.47 4.80 -7.61
N GLU A 41 10.75 4.54 -7.79
CA GLU A 41 11.32 4.23 -9.10
C GLU A 41 11.38 2.74 -9.36
N THR A 42 10.78 1.93 -8.51
CA THR A 42 10.69 0.49 -8.74
C THR A 42 9.42 0.18 -9.53
N ASN A 43 9.46 -0.92 -10.27
CA ASN A 43 8.30 -1.40 -11.00
C ASN A 43 7.46 -2.29 -10.07
N ASN A 44 6.97 -1.69 -8.99
CA ASN A 44 6.32 -2.42 -7.91
C ASN A 44 4.82 -2.60 -8.13
N TYR A 45 4.25 -3.54 -7.40
CA TYR A 45 2.81 -3.70 -7.29
C TYR A 45 2.46 -4.11 -5.86
N PHE A 46 1.17 -4.02 -5.53
CA PHE A 46 0.70 -4.25 -4.16
C PHE A 46 -0.34 -5.36 -4.14
N ILE A 47 -0.24 -6.23 -3.14
CA ILE A 47 -1.18 -7.32 -2.92
C ILE A 47 -1.76 -7.18 -1.52
N SER A 48 -3.06 -7.33 -1.39
CA SER A 48 -3.72 -7.39 -0.09
C SER A 48 -4.76 -8.50 -0.13
N ASN A 49 -4.71 -9.36 0.86
CA ASN A 49 -5.66 -10.48 0.99
C ASN A 49 -5.73 -11.32 -0.29
N GLY A 50 -4.57 -11.58 -0.91
CA GLY A 50 -4.45 -12.41 -2.10
C GLY A 50 -4.85 -11.75 -3.40
N LYS A 51 -5.19 -10.46 -3.39
CA LYS A 51 -5.62 -9.75 -4.60
C LYS A 51 -4.72 -8.56 -4.86
N GLN A 52 -4.46 -8.30 -6.14
CA GLN A 52 -3.68 -7.13 -6.53
C GLN A 52 -4.51 -5.86 -6.31
N ILE A 53 -3.87 -4.85 -5.72
CA ILE A 53 -4.50 -3.57 -5.47
C ILE A 53 -4.64 -2.79 -6.78
N LEU A 54 -5.83 -2.19 -6.96
CA LEU A 54 -6.09 -1.27 -8.07
C LEU A 54 -5.80 0.15 -7.58
N ARG A 55 -4.71 0.72 -8.07
CA ARG A 55 -4.14 1.96 -7.51
C ARG A 55 -5.08 3.15 -7.54
N PHE A 56 -5.94 3.22 -8.56
CA PHE A 56 -6.81 4.39 -8.74
C PHE A 56 -8.20 4.19 -8.17
N LYS A 57 -8.39 3.11 -7.42
CA LYS A 57 -9.60 2.87 -6.65
C LYS A 57 -9.37 3.24 -5.19
N THR A 58 -10.44 3.40 -4.44
CA THR A 58 -10.34 3.77 -3.03
C THR A 58 -9.89 2.58 -2.18
N ILE A 59 -9.52 2.88 -0.94
CA ILE A 59 -9.19 1.86 0.05
C ILE A 59 -10.38 0.91 0.22
N GLY A 60 -11.59 1.45 0.33
CA GLY A 60 -12.79 0.63 0.48
C GLY A 60 -13.08 -0.22 -0.74
N GLU A 61 -12.91 0.34 -1.94
CA GLU A 61 -13.13 -0.41 -3.19
C GLU A 61 -12.13 -1.55 -3.38
N ASN A 62 -10.95 -1.42 -2.81
CA ASN A 62 -9.93 -2.48 -2.83
C ASN A 62 -10.13 -3.51 -1.71
N ASN A 63 -11.15 -3.32 -0.87
CA ASN A 63 -11.45 -4.20 0.26
C ASN A 63 -10.24 -4.36 1.20
N ILE A 64 -9.50 -3.28 1.42
CA ILE A 64 -8.39 -3.28 2.36
C ILE A 64 -8.94 -3.10 3.76
N GLY A 65 -8.85 -4.14 4.58
CA GLY A 65 -9.34 -4.08 5.95
C GLY A 65 -8.40 -3.31 6.87
N ASN A 66 -8.97 -2.77 7.95
CA ASN A 66 -8.17 -2.06 8.94
C ASN A 66 -7.17 -3.01 9.58
N GLY A 67 -5.90 -2.64 9.56
CA GLY A 67 -4.83 -3.43 10.16
C GLY A 67 -4.36 -4.61 9.33
N LEU A 68 -4.96 -4.87 8.16
CA LEU A 68 -4.47 -5.91 7.27
C LEU A 68 -3.27 -5.40 6.48
N PRO A 69 -2.25 -6.25 6.28
CA PRO A 69 -1.06 -5.80 5.56
C PRO A 69 -1.31 -5.66 4.06
N VAL A 70 -0.68 -4.66 3.47
CA VAL A 70 -0.57 -4.50 2.03
C VAL A 70 0.89 -4.80 1.67
N ILE A 71 1.10 -5.83 0.87
CA ILE A 71 2.45 -6.32 0.57
C ILE A 71 2.94 -5.65 -0.71
N LEU A 72 4.09 -5.01 -0.63
CA LEU A 72 4.77 -4.40 -1.77
C LEU A 72 5.70 -5.43 -2.39
N TYR A 73 5.49 -5.75 -3.67
CA TYR A 73 6.32 -6.66 -4.43
C TYR A 73 7.09 -5.89 -5.49
N ILE A 74 8.37 -6.21 -5.63
CA ILE A 74 9.22 -5.66 -6.69
C ILE A 74 9.61 -6.82 -7.59
N PRO A 75 9.21 -6.81 -8.87
CA PRO A 75 9.62 -7.87 -9.80
C PRO A 75 11.13 -7.89 -9.96
N SER A 76 11.69 -9.08 -10.02
CA SER A 76 13.11 -9.26 -10.24
C SER A 76 13.46 -9.31 -11.72
#